data_1c91625366f64bc89f8e11bba6f7e511
#
_entry.id   1c91625366f64bc89f8e11bba6f7e511
#
_cell.length_a   1.000
_cell.length_b   1.000
_cell.length_c   1.000
_cell.angle_alpha   90.00
_cell.angle_beta   90.00
_cell.angle_gamma   90.00
#
_symmetry.space_group_name_H-M   'P 1'
#
loop_
_entity.id
_entity.type
_entity.pdbx_description
1 polymer ?
#
loop_
_entity_poly.entity_id
_entity_poly.type
_entity_poly.pdbx_seq_one_letter_code
_entity_poly.pdbx_strand_id
1 'polypeptide(L)'
;MSLGLDAAITKPTAPANPRIDDDCVTSLRVALQRYLDLMYDCDLSRFDDVFAPTVQLHGFRDGAMQCWTAAVYRDTLGKRQSPKSLGARREDSLLLLDFASPTQALTTVRVRIANLMFVDYLTWHRIDDKWLITSKGFHLEAA
;
A
#
# COMPACT_ATOMS: atom_id res chain seq x y z
N MET A 1 -16.10 15.32 -20.45
CA MET A 1 -15.52 15.71 -19.97
C MET A 1 -14.39 16.00 -20.39
N SER A 2 -13.88 16.54 -20.76
CA SER A 2 -12.87 16.72 -21.16
C SER A 2 -12.21 17.34 -20.78
N LEU A 3 -12.21 17.66 -20.51
CA LEU A 3 -11.69 17.99 -20.32
C LEU A 3 -10.94 18.89 -19.87
N GLY A 4 -10.85 19.13 -19.14
CA GLY A 4 -9.96 19.89 -18.51
C GLY A 4 -8.55 19.62 -18.83
N LEU A 5 -8.37 18.64 -19.57
CA LEU A 5 -7.07 18.26 -19.99
C LEU A 5 -6.37 19.35 -20.74
N ASP A 6 -7.08 20.05 -21.56
CA ASP A 6 -6.47 21.11 -22.32
C ASP A 6 -5.97 22.23 -21.45
N ALA A 7 -6.73 22.58 -20.45
CA ALA A 7 -6.33 23.63 -19.55
C ALA A 7 -5.10 23.22 -18.75
N ALA A 8 -5.02 21.96 -18.40
CA ALA A 8 -3.88 21.47 -17.63
C ALA A 8 -2.62 21.47 -18.47
N ILE A 9 -2.76 21.31 -19.75
CA ILE A 9 -1.61 21.21 -20.62
C ILE A 9 -1.12 22.55 -21.08
N THR A 10 -1.93 23.56 -21.06
CA THR A 10 -1.59 24.77 -21.72
C THR A 10 -0.39 25.41 -21.18
N LYS A 11 -0.06 25.51 -20.03
CA LYS A 11 1.01 26.20 -19.70
C LYS A 11 1.29 26.13 -18.34
N PRO A 12 2.02 25.33 -17.93
CA PRO A 12 2.37 25.23 -16.57
C PRO A 12 3.17 26.46 -16.24
N THR A 13 2.63 27.25 -15.49
CA THR A 13 3.45 28.20 -14.81
C THR A 13 4.31 27.41 -13.91
N ALA A 14 5.50 27.75 -13.81
CA ALA A 14 6.39 27.09 -12.93
C ALA A 14 5.78 27.05 -11.56
N PRO A 15 5.33 25.99 -11.15
CA PRO A 15 4.68 25.98 -9.90
C PRO A 15 5.70 25.83 -8.87
N ALA A 16 5.40 26.31 -7.79
CA ALA A 16 6.06 25.90 -6.62
C ALA A 16 5.80 24.40 -6.54
N ASN A 17 6.78 23.62 -6.88
CA ASN A 17 6.71 22.22 -6.59
C ASN A 17 6.59 22.09 -5.09
N PRO A 18 5.47 21.57 -4.60
CA PRO A 18 5.36 21.32 -3.18
C PRO A 18 6.52 20.41 -2.81
N ARG A 19 7.31 20.83 -1.89
CA ARG A 19 8.47 20.06 -1.50
C ARG A 19 8.04 18.83 -0.74
N ILE A 20 8.68 17.73 -1.08
CA ILE A 20 8.63 16.54 -0.26
C ILE A 20 9.63 16.77 0.86
N ASP A 21 9.14 17.06 2.04
CA ASP A 21 9.98 17.34 3.19
C ASP A 21 10.19 16.09 4.05
N ASP A 22 10.98 16.26 5.11
CA ASP A 22 11.29 15.15 6.00
C ASP A 22 10.05 14.59 6.68
N ASP A 23 9.05 15.42 6.94
CA ASP A 23 7.81 14.97 7.54
C ASP A 23 7.05 14.01 6.62
N CYS A 24 7.00 14.31 5.32
CA CYS A 24 6.40 13.40 4.35
C CYS A 24 7.07 12.04 4.38
N VAL A 25 8.39 12.01 4.36
CA VAL A 25 9.15 10.76 4.35
C VAL A 25 8.95 9.99 5.65
N THR A 26 9.09 10.68 6.78
CA THR A 26 8.98 10.05 8.09
C THR A 26 7.57 9.50 8.32
N SER A 27 6.54 10.29 8.02
CA SER A 27 5.17 9.86 8.24
C SER A 27 4.77 8.71 7.34
N LEU A 28 5.27 8.68 6.09
CA LEU A 28 5.01 7.55 5.21
C LEU A 28 5.72 6.29 5.70
N ARG A 29 6.95 6.41 6.19
CA ARG A 29 7.67 5.25 6.73
C ARG A 29 6.97 4.67 7.95
N VAL A 30 6.41 5.51 8.81
CA VAL A 30 5.61 5.04 9.94
C VAL A 30 4.37 4.29 9.46
N ALA A 31 3.69 4.83 8.44
CA ALA A 31 2.52 4.17 7.87
C ALA A 31 2.89 2.83 7.23
N LEU A 32 4.01 2.79 6.53
CA LEU A 32 4.50 1.54 5.93
C LEU A 32 4.79 0.49 7.01
N GLN A 33 5.36 0.90 8.12
CA GLN A 33 5.62 -0.03 9.21
C GLN A 33 4.32 -0.62 9.77
N ARG A 34 3.26 0.19 9.87
CA ARG A 34 1.94 -0.31 10.27
C ARG A 34 1.42 -1.36 9.31
N TYR A 35 1.63 -1.14 8.01
CA TYR A 35 1.26 -2.13 7.00
C TYR A 35 2.01 -3.45 7.20
N LEU A 36 3.32 -3.38 7.34
CA LEU A 36 4.14 -4.57 7.52
C LEU A 36 3.78 -5.31 8.79
N ASP A 37 3.48 -4.58 9.87
CA ASP A 37 3.03 -5.19 11.12
C ASP A 37 1.69 -5.91 10.93
N LEU A 38 0.76 -5.30 10.19
CA LEU A 38 -0.54 -5.91 9.92
C LEU A 38 -0.40 -7.18 9.08
N MET A 39 0.53 -7.19 8.12
CA MET A 39 0.79 -8.40 7.33
C MET A 39 1.33 -9.53 8.19
N TYR A 40 2.01 -9.21 9.28
CA TYR A 40 2.58 -10.22 10.16
C TYR A 40 1.58 -10.73 11.20
N ASP A 41 0.81 -9.85 11.82
CA ASP A 41 -0.05 -10.22 12.95
C ASP A 41 -1.53 -10.35 12.61
N CYS A 42 -1.98 -9.82 11.47
CA CYS A 42 -3.39 -9.84 11.02
C CYS A 42 -4.34 -9.26 12.06
N ASP A 43 -3.90 -8.26 12.82
CA ASP A 43 -4.73 -7.61 13.84
C ASP A 43 -5.72 -6.64 13.18
N LEU A 44 -6.95 -7.09 12.99
CA LEU A 44 -7.97 -6.33 12.28
C LEU A 44 -8.34 -5.00 12.94
N SER A 45 -8.05 -4.84 14.23
CA SER A 45 -8.32 -3.56 14.90
C SER A 45 -7.51 -2.41 14.29
N ARG A 46 -6.45 -2.73 13.55
CA ARG A 46 -5.60 -1.74 12.89
C ARG A 46 -5.82 -1.62 11.39
N PHE A 47 -6.78 -2.39 10.84
CA PHE A 47 -7.01 -2.41 9.40
C PHE A 47 -7.32 -1.02 8.84
N ASP A 48 -8.20 -0.28 9.48
CA ASP A 48 -8.61 1.05 9.01
C ASP A 48 -7.52 2.10 9.18
N ASP A 49 -6.49 1.82 9.95
CA ASP A 49 -5.33 2.68 10.07
C ASP A 49 -4.31 2.45 8.95
N VAL A 50 -4.50 1.40 8.17
CA VAL A 50 -3.59 1.03 7.09
C VAL A 50 -4.24 1.23 5.73
N PHE A 51 -5.46 0.77 5.55
CA PHE A 51 -6.14 0.76 4.27
C PHE A 51 -7.27 1.77 4.22
N ALA A 52 -7.35 2.52 3.11
CA ALA A 52 -8.51 3.38 2.85
C ALA A 52 -9.74 2.51 2.61
N PRO A 53 -10.95 3.01 2.93
CA PRO A 53 -12.18 2.24 2.67
C PRO A 53 -12.38 1.88 1.21
N THR A 54 -11.79 2.66 0.30
CA THR A 54 -11.92 2.45 -1.14
C THR A 54 -10.82 1.59 -1.72
N VAL A 55 -9.93 1.03 -0.90
CA VAL A 55 -8.79 0.28 -1.40
C VAL A 55 -9.24 -0.88 -2.29
N GLN A 56 -8.48 -1.11 -3.36
CA GLN A 56 -8.63 -2.29 -4.20
C GLN A 56 -7.29 -3.01 -4.28
N LEU A 57 -7.36 -4.33 -4.26
CA LEU A 57 -6.19 -5.18 -4.35
C LEU A 57 -6.27 -6.01 -5.61
N HIS A 58 -5.16 -6.08 -6.34
CA HIS A 58 -5.09 -6.83 -7.59
C HIS A 58 -3.84 -7.71 -7.60
N GLY A 59 -3.98 -8.92 -8.08
CA GLY A 59 -2.85 -9.80 -8.28
C GLY A 59 -3.28 -11.17 -8.79
N PHE A 60 -2.34 -11.87 -9.40
CA PHE A 60 -2.59 -13.23 -9.84
C PHE A 60 -2.36 -14.21 -8.70
N ARG A 61 -3.28 -15.13 -8.50
CA ARG A 61 -3.14 -16.25 -7.58
C ARG A 61 -3.69 -17.49 -8.29
N ASP A 62 -2.88 -18.55 -8.30
CA ASP A 62 -3.28 -19.83 -8.88
C ASP A 62 -3.76 -19.68 -10.32
N GLY A 63 -3.09 -18.83 -11.08
CA GLY A 63 -3.39 -18.62 -12.49
C GLY A 63 -4.58 -17.71 -12.77
N ALA A 64 -5.24 -17.18 -11.75
CA ALA A 64 -6.41 -16.32 -11.92
C ALA A 64 -6.17 -14.93 -11.35
N MET A 65 -6.66 -13.92 -12.06
CA MET A 65 -6.60 -12.54 -11.59
C MET A 65 -7.59 -12.33 -10.46
N GLN A 66 -7.09 -11.84 -9.33
CA GLN A 66 -7.92 -11.51 -8.19
C GLN A 66 -8.11 -10.00 -8.10
N CYS A 67 -9.30 -9.57 -7.74
CA CYS A 67 -9.60 -8.19 -7.45
C CYS A 67 -10.44 -8.15 -6.19
N TRP A 68 -9.90 -7.58 -5.11
CA TRP A 68 -10.57 -7.57 -3.81
C TRP A 68 -10.87 -6.15 -3.36
N THR A 69 -12.05 -5.97 -2.76
CA THR A 69 -12.40 -4.74 -2.06
C THR A 69 -11.82 -4.75 -0.64
N ALA A 70 -11.92 -3.61 0.04
CA ALA A 70 -11.51 -3.52 1.43
C ALA A 70 -12.23 -4.57 2.30
N ALA A 71 -13.54 -4.70 2.12
CA ALA A 71 -14.34 -5.63 2.93
C ALA A 71 -13.90 -7.08 2.71
N VAL A 72 -13.67 -7.46 1.45
CA VAL A 72 -13.23 -8.82 1.14
C VAL A 72 -11.84 -9.09 1.70
N TYR A 73 -10.94 -8.14 1.59
CA TYR A 73 -9.58 -8.34 2.11
C TYR A 73 -9.55 -8.38 3.63
N ARG A 74 -10.33 -7.52 4.28
CA ARG A 74 -10.47 -7.56 5.74
C ARG A 74 -10.95 -8.94 6.20
N ASP A 75 -11.95 -9.49 5.52
CA ASP A 75 -12.47 -10.82 5.83
C ASP A 75 -11.38 -11.89 5.60
N THR A 76 -10.64 -11.78 4.52
CA THR A 76 -9.54 -12.69 4.21
C THR A 76 -8.48 -12.68 5.31
N LEU A 77 -8.08 -11.49 5.78
CA LEU A 77 -7.11 -11.38 6.86
C LEU A 77 -7.65 -11.99 8.16
N GLY A 78 -8.94 -11.79 8.42
CA GLY A 78 -9.57 -12.32 9.63
C GLY A 78 -9.64 -13.84 9.66
N LYS A 79 -9.69 -14.49 8.48
CA LYS A 79 -9.73 -15.94 8.37
C LYS A 79 -8.34 -16.56 8.26
N ARG A 80 -7.33 -15.76 8.02
CA ARG A 80 -5.97 -16.25 7.84
C ARG A 80 -5.34 -16.51 9.21
N GLN A 81 -4.65 -17.63 9.30
CA GLN A 81 -3.74 -17.84 10.41
C GLN A 81 -2.57 -16.88 10.22
N SER A 82 -2.35 -15.99 11.17
CA SER A 82 -1.29 -14.97 10.99
C SER A 82 0.09 -15.62 11.02
N PRO A 83 1.04 -15.07 10.27
CA PRO A 83 2.43 -15.51 10.39
C PRO A 83 2.92 -15.49 11.83
N LYS A 84 2.51 -14.49 12.61
CA LYS A 84 2.87 -14.36 14.01
C LYS A 84 2.39 -15.56 14.82
N SER A 85 1.13 -15.98 14.63
CA SER A 85 0.57 -17.10 15.37
C SER A 85 1.23 -18.42 14.99
N LEU A 86 1.78 -18.50 13.78
CA LEU A 86 2.51 -19.68 13.32
C LEU A 86 3.97 -19.67 13.75
N GLY A 87 4.42 -18.61 14.41
CA GLY A 87 5.83 -18.45 14.73
C GLY A 87 6.71 -18.32 13.49
N ALA A 88 6.11 -17.82 12.39
CA ALA A 88 6.83 -17.72 11.14
C ALA A 88 7.92 -16.66 11.21
N ARG A 89 9.00 -16.90 10.48
CA ARG A 89 10.07 -15.92 10.37
C ARG A 89 9.53 -14.64 9.70
N ARG A 90 9.84 -13.50 10.29
CA ARG A 90 9.50 -12.21 9.72
C ARG A 90 10.62 -11.75 8.80
N GLU A 91 10.23 -11.36 7.58
CA GLU A 91 11.19 -10.87 6.60
C GLU A 91 10.47 -9.89 5.69
N ASP A 92 10.93 -8.65 5.71
CA ASP A 92 10.37 -7.61 4.84
C ASP A 92 11.47 -6.61 4.47
N SER A 93 11.33 -5.99 3.31
CA SER A 93 12.26 -4.96 2.85
C SER A 93 11.58 -3.94 1.96
N LEU A 94 11.94 -2.69 2.16
CA LEU A 94 11.51 -1.60 1.31
C LEU A 94 12.42 -1.56 0.09
N LEU A 95 11.85 -1.71 -1.11
CA LEU A 95 12.59 -1.71 -2.36
C LEU A 95 12.60 -0.36 -3.05
N LEU A 96 11.49 0.37 -2.95
CA LEU A 96 11.34 1.65 -3.62
C LEU A 96 10.37 2.53 -2.84
N LEU A 97 10.69 3.80 -2.75
CA LEU A 97 9.81 4.81 -2.17
C LEU A 97 9.84 6.00 -3.11
N ASP A 98 8.68 6.37 -3.64
CA ASP A 98 8.55 7.42 -4.65
C ASP A 98 7.36 8.31 -4.34
N PHE A 99 7.59 9.62 -4.31
CA PHE A 99 6.53 10.60 -4.05
C PHE A 99 6.15 11.30 -5.34
N ALA A 100 4.88 11.27 -5.69
CA ALA A 100 4.33 12.12 -6.75
C ALA A 100 4.09 13.52 -6.21
N SER A 101 3.73 13.64 -4.94
CA SER A 101 3.41 14.89 -4.27
C SER A 101 3.45 14.68 -2.76
N PRO A 102 3.27 15.73 -1.94
CA PRO A 102 3.15 15.55 -0.49
C PRO A 102 1.95 14.71 -0.06
N THR A 103 1.01 14.41 -0.98
CA THR A 103 -0.19 13.65 -0.64
C THR A 103 -0.34 12.35 -1.40
N GLN A 104 0.60 12.00 -2.27
CA GLN A 104 0.55 10.76 -3.02
C GLN A 104 1.92 10.15 -3.17
N ALA A 105 2.02 8.87 -2.87
CA ALA A 105 3.28 8.14 -2.94
C ALA A 105 3.06 6.70 -3.39
N LEU A 106 4.16 6.10 -3.82
CA LEU A 106 4.21 4.68 -4.16
C LEU A 106 5.34 4.05 -3.36
N THR A 107 5.08 2.90 -2.77
CA THR A 107 6.16 2.07 -2.21
C THR A 107 6.11 0.69 -2.83
N THR A 108 7.27 0.11 -3.04
CA THR A 108 7.42 -1.29 -3.43
C THR A 108 8.12 -2.00 -2.28
N VAL A 109 7.50 -3.06 -1.78
CA VAL A 109 8.07 -3.82 -0.67
C VAL A 109 8.07 -5.30 -1.01
N ARG A 110 9.05 -6.01 -0.46
CA ARG A 110 9.06 -7.46 -0.47
C ARG A 110 8.68 -7.90 0.93
N VAL A 111 7.71 -8.79 1.04
CA VAL A 111 7.21 -9.21 2.34
C VAL A 111 6.97 -10.72 2.36
N ARG A 112 7.43 -11.35 3.44
CA ARG A 112 7.21 -12.77 3.67
C ARG A 112 5.91 -12.96 4.43
N ILE A 113 5.04 -13.80 3.89
CA ILE A 113 3.80 -14.21 4.57
C ILE A 113 3.91 -15.73 4.75
N ALA A 114 4.22 -16.14 5.97
CA ALA A 114 4.52 -17.55 6.28
C ALA A 114 5.71 -18.03 5.44
N ASN A 115 5.51 -18.99 4.54
CA ASN A 115 6.57 -19.49 3.68
C ASN A 115 6.52 -18.90 2.26
N LEU A 116 5.66 -17.91 2.03
CA LEU A 116 5.50 -17.28 0.73
C LEU A 116 6.14 -15.91 0.71
N MET A 117 6.69 -15.54 -0.43
CA MET A 117 7.32 -14.24 -0.61
C MET A 117 6.55 -13.45 -1.64
N PHE A 118 6.13 -12.26 -1.25
CA PHE A 118 5.36 -11.36 -2.12
C PHE A 118 6.16 -10.10 -2.40
N VAL A 119 5.93 -9.55 -3.60
CA VAL A 119 6.31 -8.17 -3.91
C VAL A 119 5.01 -7.39 -4.01
N ASP A 120 4.89 -6.35 -3.21
CA ASP A 120 3.68 -5.52 -3.16
C ASP A 120 3.97 -4.13 -3.67
N TYR A 121 3.13 -3.66 -4.59
CA TYR A 121 3.12 -2.28 -5.07
C TYR A 121 1.98 -1.58 -4.34
N LEU A 122 2.33 -0.60 -3.52
CA LEU A 122 1.36 0.09 -2.66
C LEU A 122 1.27 1.54 -3.08
N THR A 123 0.06 1.96 -3.46
CA THR A 123 -0.22 3.37 -3.72
C THR A 123 -0.82 3.97 -2.46
N TRP A 124 -0.25 5.07 -2.01
CA TRP A 124 -0.63 5.75 -0.80
C TRP A 124 -1.20 7.12 -1.11
N HIS A 125 -2.23 7.50 -0.37
CA HIS A 125 -2.74 8.86 -0.37
C HIS A 125 -2.82 9.38 1.06
N ARG A 126 -2.47 10.66 1.23
CA ARG A 126 -2.57 11.30 2.54
C ARG A 126 -3.95 11.91 2.64
N ILE A 127 -4.79 11.30 3.47
CA ILE A 127 -6.19 11.66 3.64
C ILE A 127 -6.38 12.12 5.09
N ASP A 128 -6.83 13.36 5.28
CA ASP A 128 -6.98 13.91 6.64
C ASP A 128 -5.72 13.71 7.46
N ASP A 129 -4.58 14.05 6.83
CA ASP A 129 -3.25 13.97 7.47
C ASP A 129 -2.77 12.55 7.76
N LYS A 130 -3.43 11.55 7.20
CA LYS A 130 -3.08 10.16 7.45
C LYS A 130 -2.76 9.44 6.15
N TRP A 131 -1.61 8.82 6.07
CA TRP A 131 -1.26 8.00 4.92
C TRP A 131 -2.01 6.69 4.95
N LEU A 132 -2.82 6.44 3.92
CA LEU A 132 -3.57 5.20 3.77
C LEU A 132 -3.30 4.58 2.40
N ILE A 133 -3.32 3.26 2.33
CA ILE A 133 -3.16 2.55 1.07
C ILE A 133 -4.48 2.60 0.32
N THR A 134 -4.44 3.12 -0.91
CA THR A 134 -5.62 3.20 -1.78
C THR A 134 -5.59 2.16 -2.89
N SER A 135 -4.43 1.56 -3.17
CA SER A 135 -4.32 0.50 -4.16
C SER A 135 -3.15 -0.41 -3.79
N LYS A 136 -3.35 -1.71 -3.94
CA LYS A 136 -2.29 -2.69 -3.71
C LYS A 136 -2.26 -3.65 -4.89
N GLY A 137 -1.10 -3.71 -5.55
CA GLY A 137 -0.83 -4.75 -6.53
C GLY A 137 0.12 -5.76 -5.91
N PHE A 138 -0.28 -7.02 -5.81
CA PHE A 138 0.57 -8.03 -5.18
C PHE A 138 1.04 -9.06 -6.21
N HIS A 139 2.27 -9.50 -6.03
CA HIS A 139 2.85 -10.53 -6.87
C HIS A 139 3.51 -11.60 -6.00
N LEU A 140 3.07 -12.83 -6.17
CA LEU A 140 3.68 -13.97 -5.48
C LEU A 140 4.91 -14.39 -6.26
N GLU A 141 6.08 -14.27 -5.62
CA GLU A 141 7.30 -14.78 -6.22
C GLU A 141 7.28 -16.30 -6.21
N ALA A 142 7.94 -16.88 -7.18
CA ALA A 142 8.02 -18.34 -7.22
C ALA A 142 8.63 -18.84 -5.91
N ALA A 143 7.99 -19.83 -5.32
CA ALA A 143 8.43 -20.38 -4.06
C ALA A 143 9.77 -21.13 -4.23
#